data_fc023b54a565c8eddf5e1d92dc9cb7d8
#
_entry.id   fc023b54a565c8eddf5e1d92dc9cb7d8
#
_cell.length_a   1.000
_cell.length_b   1.000
_cell.length_c   1.000
_cell.angle_alpha   90.00
_cell.angle_beta   90.00
_cell.angle_gamma   90.00
#
_symmetry.space_group_name_H-M   'P 1'
#
loop_
_entity.id
_entity.type
_entity.pdbx_description
1 polymer ?
#
loop_
_entity_poly.entity_id
_entity_poly.type
_entity_poly.pdbx_seq_one_letter_code
_entity_poly.pdbx_strand_id
1 'polypeptide(L)'
;MLNRIVALISLFLFASVAWGQQQPSQSMPGMDVSNHGTSSMKDMPMDSEKEGEASAHVMHSMEGHMDMGPHMKMTALRTAKPGDAARAQEVADAARKASAKYVDYHAALADGYKIFHPELPQKMYHFTNYGYGMEAAFRFDPEHPTSLLYEKHGDDYKLIGAMYTAPKRFGEEELNERIPLSIAQWHEHVNFCAAPAGRKSEYLIPHPQFGLRGSITTQEACDAAGGIFHPVIFNWMVHVYPFEKDQASMWSVDRQHGGDGD
;
A
#
# COMPACT_ATOMS: atom_id res chain seq x y z
N MET A 1 24.36 33.25 43.72
CA MET A 1 25.49 32.42 43.25
C MET A 1 25.17 31.91 41.89
N LEU A 2 25.88 32.41 40.88
CA LEU A 2 25.58 32.26 39.46
C LEU A 2 26.47 31.14 38.89
N ASN A 3 25.89 30.01 38.45
CA ASN A 3 26.66 28.96 37.76
C ASN A 3 26.36 29.02 36.27
N ARG A 4 27.36 29.45 35.50
CA ARG A 4 27.38 29.44 34.05
C ARG A 4 27.82 28.04 33.58
N ILE A 5 27.01 27.37 32.79
CA ILE A 5 27.37 26.18 32.01
C ILE A 5 27.70 26.64 30.60
N VAL A 6 28.96 26.44 30.22
CA VAL A 6 29.49 26.71 28.87
C VAL A 6 29.21 25.47 28.00
N ALA A 7 28.45 25.64 26.93
CA ALA A 7 28.25 24.60 25.93
C ALA A 7 29.35 24.71 24.85
N LEU A 8 30.16 23.67 24.73
CA LEU A 8 31.13 23.49 23.64
C LEU A 8 30.43 22.94 22.39
N ILE A 9 30.38 23.75 21.36
CA ILE A 9 29.93 23.32 20.02
C ILE A 9 31.17 22.83 19.26
N SER A 10 31.23 21.51 19.02
CA SER A 10 32.24 20.90 18.15
C SER A 10 31.74 20.92 16.69
N LEU A 11 32.42 21.74 15.88
CA LEU A 11 32.22 21.85 14.44
C LEU A 11 32.97 20.70 13.74
N PHE A 12 32.29 19.75 13.11
CA PHE A 12 32.90 18.75 12.23
C PHE A 12 32.76 19.23 10.78
N LEU A 13 33.90 19.62 10.20
CA LEU A 13 34.08 19.85 8.76
C LEU A 13 34.27 18.49 8.07
N PHE A 14 33.36 18.10 7.19
CA PHE A 14 33.57 17.00 6.25
C PHE A 14 33.99 17.56 4.89
N ALA A 15 35.21 17.21 4.51
CA ALA A 15 35.75 17.44 3.17
C ALA A 15 35.18 16.40 2.20
N SER A 16 34.52 16.86 1.15
CA SER A 16 34.04 16.03 0.04
C SER A 16 35.19 15.80 -0.94
N VAL A 17 35.60 14.55 -1.11
CA VAL A 17 36.48 14.11 -2.20
C VAL A 17 35.61 13.56 -3.32
N ALA A 18 35.57 14.28 -4.45
CA ALA A 18 34.95 13.83 -5.69
C ALA A 18 35.95 12.92 -6.43
N TRP A 19 35.56 11.66 -6.63
CA TRP A 19 36.23 10.77 -7.58
C TRP A 19 35.29 10.50 -8.75
N GLY A 20 35.62 11.11 -9.88
CA GLY A 20 35.05 10.79 -11.16
C GLY A 20 35.65 9.48 -11.67
N GLN A 21 34.81 8.53 -12.04
CA GLN A 21 35.21 7.42 -12.91
C GLN A 21 34.29 7.39 -14.13
N GLN A 22 34.88 7.69 -15.27
CA GLN A 22 34.33 7.43 -16.59
C GLN A 22 34.41 5.92 -16.88
N GLN A 23 33.25 5.32 -17.23
CA GLN A 23 33.21 3.99 -17.84
C GLN A 23 33.07 4.11 -19.36
N PRO A 24 33.80 3.31 -20.14
CA PRO A 24 33.71 3.31 -21.61
C PRO A 24 32.48 2.51 -22.07
N SER A 25 31.80 3.05 -23.06
CA SER A 25 30.71 2.44 -23.80
C SER A 25 31.19 1.21 -24.57
N GLN A 26 30.64 0.03 -24.27
CA GLN A 26 30.79 -1.16 -25.13
C GLN A 26 29.58 -1.27 -26.07
N SER A 27 29.88 -1.19 -27.36
CA SER A 27 28.95 -1.47 -28.45
C SER A 27 28.78 -2.98 -28.59
N MET A 28 27.51 -3.45 -28.59
CA MET A 28 27.18 -4.84 -28.93
C MET A 28 27.11 -5.06 -30.45
N PRO A 29 27.58 -6.20 -30.96
CA PRO A 29 27.45 -6.55 -32.39
C PRO A 29 26.02 -7.03 -32.69
N GLY A 30 25.56 -6.74 -33.92
CA GLY A 30 24.24 -7.04 -34.42
C GLY A 30 23.93 -8.54 -34.48
N MET A 31 22.69 -8.87 -34.16
CA MET A 31 22.07 -10.17 -34.45
C MET A 31 21.28 -10.08 -35.75
N ASP A 32 21.69 -10.88 -36.67
CA ASP A 32 21.07 -11.13 -37.98
C ASP A 32 19.76 -11.90 -37.78
N VAL A 33 18.66 -11.40 -38.34
CA VAL A 33 17.36 -12.06 -38.34
C VAL A 33 17.18 -12.74 -39.70
N SER A 34 17.55 -13.99 -39.81
CA SER A 34 17.17 -14.80 -40.97
C SER A 34 16.34 -16.01 -40.58
N ASN A 35 15.07 -15.88 -40.93
CA ASN A 35 14.20 -16.83 -41.61
C ASN A 35 14.34 -18.32 -41.28
N HIS A 36 13.37 -18.89 -40.51
CA HIS A 36 13.07 -20.32 -40.60
C HIS A 36 11.55 -20.59 -40.54
N GLY A 37 11.03 -21.00 -41.68
CA GLY A 37 10.34 -22.25 -41.99
C GLY A 37 9.04 -22.52 -41.20
N THR A 38 7.91 -22.30 -41.89
CA THR A 38 6.60 -22.90 -41.60
C THR A 38 6.69 -24.43 -41.62
N SER A 39 6.56 -25.06 -40.43
CA SER A 39 6.24 -26.48 -40.34
C SER A 39 4.82 -26.67 -39.86
N SER A 40 4.03 -27.28 -40.74
CA SER A 40 2.67 -27.75 -40.52
C SER A 40 2.65 -28.78 -39.38
N MET A 41 1.99 -28.46 -38.27
CA MET A 41 1.61 -29.43 -37.25
C MET A 41 0.18 -29.90 -37.55
N LYS A 42 0.08 -31.08 -38.12
CA LYS A 42 -1.11 -31.89 -38.19
C LYS A 42 -0.88 -33.12 -37.30
N ASP A 43 -1.90 -33.42 -36.49
CA ASP A 43 -2.06 -34.62 -35.65
C ASP A 43 -1.31 -34.61 -34.28
N MET A 44 -2.00 -34.01 -33.27
CA MET A 44 -1.92 -34.48 -31.88
C MET A 44 -3.35 -34.62 -31.32
N PRO A 45 -3.66 -35.68 -30.60
CA PRO A 45 -4.98 -35.85 -30.00
C PRO A 45 -5.18 -34.88 -28.83
N MET A 46 -6.29 -34.13 -28.87
CA MET A 46 -6.73 -33.25 -27.78
C MET A 46 -7.26 -34.08 -26.62
N ASP A 47 -6.57 -34.04 -25.47
CA ASP A 47 -7.10 -34.48 -24.21
C ASP A 47 -7.80 -33.29 -23.55
N SER A 48 -9.13 -33.22 -23.65
CA SER A 48 -9.96 -32.06 -23.39
C SER A 48 -10.30 -31.79 -21.92
N GLU A 49 -9.74 -32.54 -20.97
CA GLU A 49 -10.09 -32.40 -19.53
C GLU A 49 -9.06 -31.67 -18.67
N LYS A 50 -7.87 -31.38 -19.20
CA LYS A 50 -6.82 -30.64 -18.46
C LYS A 50 -6.70 -29.14 -18.80
N GLU A 51 -7.38 -28.68 -19.84
CA GLU A 51 -7.31 -27.25 -20.23
C GLU A 51 -8.21 -26.34 -19.39
N GLY A 52 -9.23 -26.87 -18.73
CA GLY A 52 -10.15 -26.10 -17.91
C GLY A 52 -9.54 -25.55 -16.63
N GLU A 53 -8.70 -26.33 -15.95
CA GLU A 53 -8.08 -25.89 -14.69
C GLU A 53 -6.91 -24.94 -14.89
N ALA A 54 -6.10 -25.14 -15.93
CA ALA A 54 -5.00 -24.24 -16.25
C ALA A 54 -5.49 -22.87 -16.75
N SER A 55 -6.60 -22.85 -17.50
CA SER A 55 -7.22 -21.62 -17.99
C SER A 55 -7.88 -20.82 -16.86
N ALA A 56 -8.51 -21.48 -15.89
CA ALA A 56 -9.09 -20.82 -14.72
C ALA A 56 -8.00 -20.22 -13.82
N HIS A 57 -6.85 -20.90 -13.63
CA HIS A 57 -5.72 -20.37 -12.87
C HIS A 57 -5.04 -19.17 -13.56
N VAL A 58 -4.94 -19.19 -14.90
CA VAL A 58 -4.37 -18.07 -15.66
C VAL A 58 -5.32 -16.87 -15.67
N MET A 59 -6.63 -17.09 -15.76
CA MET A 59 -7.63 -16.01 -15.68
C MET A 59 -7.68 -15.40 -14.28
N HIS A 60 -7.59 -16.20 -13.22
CA HIS A 60 -7.55 -15.70 -11.85
C HIS A 60 -6.26 -14.90 -11.54
N SER A 61 -5.13 -15.25 -12.18
CA SER A 61 -3.90 -14.46 -12.06
C SER A 61 -3.89 -13.18 -12.90
N MET A 62 -4.75 -13.05 -13.92
CA MET A 62 -4.93 -11.83 -14.70
C MET A 62 -5.97 -10.87 -14.09
N GLU A 63 -6.94 -11.37 -13.31
CA GLU A 63 -7.86 -10.53 -12.52
C GLU A 63 -7.19 -9.81 -11.35
N GLY A 64 -5.96 -10.20 -10.97
CA GLY A 64 -5.17 -9.54 -9.91
C GLY A 64 -4.55 -8.19 -10.29
N HIS A 65 -4.73 -7.72 -11.51
CA HIS A 65 -4.38 -6.36 -11.93
C HIS A 65 -5.64 -5.49 -11.96
N MET A 66 -6.26 -5.28 -10.79
CA MET A 66 -7.22 -4.20 -10.70
C MET A 66 -6.49 -2.88 -10.86
N ASP A 67 -6.92 -2.10 -11.85
CA ASP A 67 -6.47 -0.74 -12.04
C ASP A 67 -6.97 0.11 -10.86
N MET A 68 -6.13 0.20 -9.83
CA MET A 68 -6.42 0.98 -8.63
C MET A 68 -6.24 2.48 -8.86
N GLY A 69 -6.15 2.87 -10.14
CA GLY A 69 -5.96 4.25 -10.55
C GLY A 69 -4.53 4.75 -10.35
N PRO A 70 -4.23 5.95 -10.87
CA PRO A 70 -2.87 6.50 -10.93
C PRO A 70 -2.30 6.94 -9.57
N HIS A 71 -3.12 6.93 -8.51
CA HIS A 71 -2.73 7.38 -7.17
C HIS A 71 -2.40 6.24 -6.23
N MET A 72 -2.35 5.00 -6.73
CA MET A 72 -2.01 3.85 -5.93
C MET A 72 -1.00 2.95 -6.63
N LYS A 73 -0.02 2.52 -5.87
CA LYS A 73 0.96 1.51 -6.25
C LYS A 73 0.79 0.32 -5.33
N MET A 74 0.65 -0.87 -5.90
CA MET A 74 0.53 -2.13 -5.16
C MET A 74 1.74 -3.04 -5.38
N THR A 75 2.04 -3.88 -4.39
CA THR A 75 2.96 -5.01 -4.60
C THR A 75 2.30 -6.04 -5.51
N ALA A 76 3.12 -6.74 -6.30
CA ALA A 76 2.63 -7.89 -7.07
C ALA A 76 2.32 -9.06 -6.12
N LEU A 77 1.30 -9.87 -6.48
CA LEU A 77 1.11 -11.17 -5.84
C LEU A 77 2.23 -12.11 -6.26
N ARG A 78 2.70 -12.92 -5.32
CA ARG A 78 3.76 -13.92 -5.55
C ARG A 78 3.17 -15.33 -5.57
N THR A 79 3.91 -16.26 -6.16
CA THR A 79 3.58 -17.70 -6.05
C THR A 79 3.59 -18.11 -4.57
N ALA A 80 2.53 -18.76 -4.14
CA ALA A 80 2.39 -19.22 -2.76
C ALA A 80 3.46 -20.27 -2.41
N LYS A 81 4.00 -20.15 -1.21
CA LYS A 81 4.95 -21.10 -0.62
C LYS A 81 4.27 -21.86 0.53
N PRO A 82 4.74 -23.09 0.83
CA PRO A 82 4.27 -23.81 2.01
C PRO A 82 4.39 -22.94 3.27
N GLY A 83 3.31 -22.83 4.05
CA GLY A 83 3.25 -22.04 5.27
C GLY A 83 2.76 -20.59 5.11
N ASP A 84 2.72 -20.04 3.90
CA ASP A 84 2.27 -18.65 3.68
C ASP A 84 0.83 -18.43 4.17
N ALA A 85 -0.08 -19.33 3.82
CA ALA A 85 -1.47 -19.23 4.25
C ALA A 85 -1.60 -19.29 5.79
N ALA A 86 -0.81 -20.12 6.46
CA ALA A 86 -0.80 -20.22 7.92
C ALA A 86 -0.27 -18.92 8.56
N ARG A 87 0.84 -18.37 8.05
CA ARG A 87 1.41 -17.09 8.53
C ARG A 87 0.42 -15.94 8.37
N ALA A 88 -0.24 -15.83 7.22
CA ALA A 88 -1.25 -14.81 6.99
C ALA A 88 -2.46 -14.98 7.93
N GLN A 89 -2.86 -16.24 8.19
CA GLN A 89 -3.94 -16.55 9.13
C GLN A 89 -3.56 -16.16 10.58
N GLU A 90 -2.34 -16.42 11.01
CA GLU A 90 -1.84 -15.99 12.33
C GLU A 90 -1.93 -14.47 12.51
N VAL A 91 -1.57 -13.71 11.48
CA VAL A 91 -1.71 -12.23 11.51
C VAL A 91 -3.18 -11.82 11.59
N ALA A 92 -4.07 -12.45 10.80
CA ALA A 92 -5.49 -12.14 10.83
C ALA A 92 -6.13 -12.49 12.19
N ASP A 93 -5.72 -13.60 12.81
CA ASP A 93 -6.22 -14.00 14.14
C ASP A 93 -5.72 -13.05 15.23
N ALA A 94 -4.46 -12.62 15.17
CA ALA A 94 -3.93 -11.60 16.07
C ALA A 94 -4.66 -10.27 15.90
N ALA A 95 -4.89 -9.83 14.66
CA ALA A 95 -5.70 -8.64 14.34
C ALA A 95 -7.11 -8.74 14.92
N ARG A 96 -7.78 -9.90 14.75
CA ARG A 96 -9.13 -10.15 15.29
C ARG A 96 -9.14 -10.01 16.81
N LYS A 97 -8.20 -10.67 17.48
CA LYS A 97 -8.06 -10.64 18.94
C LYS A 97 -7.79 -9.23 19.46
N ALA A 98 -6.83 -8.52 18.86
CA ALA A 98 -6.47 -7.16 19.25
C ALA A 98 -7.60 -6.17 19.03
N SER A 99 -8.37 -6.33 17.94
CA SER A 99 -9.45 -5.43 17.57
C SER A 99 -10.76 -5.70 18.30
N ALA A 100 -10.93 -6.86 18.93
CA ALA A 100 -12.21 -7.28 19.53
C ALA A 100 -12.77 -6.27 20.56
N LYS A 101 -11.90 -5.62 21.35
CA LYS A 101 -12.30 -4.60 22.33
C LYS A 101 -12.74 -3.28 21.71
N TYR A 102 -12.47 -3.06 20.44
CA TYR A 102 -12.73 -1.82 19.72
C TYR A 102 -14.00 -1.87 18.86
N VAL A 103 -14.85 -2.87 19.07
CA VAL A 103 -16.23 -2.87 18.54
C VAL A 103 -16.97 -1.62 19.03
N ASP A 104 -16.73 -1.21 20.27
CA ASP A 104 -17.03 0.14 20.72
C ASP A 104 -15.86 1.08 20.34
N TYR A 105 -16.10 1.96 19.39
CA TYR A 105 -15.07 2.89 18.91
C TYR A 105 -14.58 3.88 19.98
N HIS A 106 -15.38 4.14 21.03
CA HIS A 106 -14.94 4.98 22.14
C HIS A 106 -13.78 4.35 22.91
N ALA A 107 -13.72 3.02 22.98
CA ALA A 107 -12.56 2.32 23.54
C ALA A 107 -11.29 2.55 22.70
N ALA A 108 -11.42 2.61 21.36
CA ALA A 108 -10.29 2.95 20.50
C ALA A 108 -9.79 4.38 20.75
N LEU A 109 -10.71 5.34 20.88
CA LEU A 109 -10.34 6.73 21.18
C LEU A 109 -9.68 6.85 22.56
N ALA A 110 -10.18 6.11 23.56
CA ALA A 110 -9.60 6.08 24.91
C ALA A 110 -8.18 5.48 24.93
N ASP A 111 -7.91 4.49 24.06
CA ASP A 111 -6.59 3.86 23.92
C ASP A 111 -5.64 4.64 22.96
N GLY A 112 -5.99 5.88 22.61
CA GLY A 112 -5.13 6.81 21.89
C GLY A 112 -5.20 6.73 20.36
N TYR A 113 -6.13 5.97 19.80
CA TYR A 113 -6.45 6.08 18.38
C TYR A 113 -7.12 7.42 18.09
N LYS A 114 -6.87 7.97 16.92
CA LYS A 114 -7.44 9.23 16.44
C LYS A 114 -8.03 9.05 15.07
N ILE A 115 -9.21 9.61 14.85
CA ILE A 115 -9.84 9.58 13.53
C ILE A 115 -8.98 10.41 12.56
N PHE A 116 -8.55 9.77 11.48
CA PHE A 116 -7.78 10.43 10.44
C PHE A 116 -8.72 11.25 9.54
N HIS A 117 -8.49 12.55 9.45
CA HIS A 117 -9.32 13.51 8.69
C HIS A 117 -10.84 13.35 8.95
N PRO A 118 -11.29 13.53 10.21
CA PRO A 118 -12.71 13.37 10.56
C PRO A 118 -13.63 14.36 9.84
N GLU A 119 -13.08 15.49 9.37
CA GLU A 119 -13.79 16.53 8.64
C GLU A 119 -14.12 16.15 7.18
N LEU A 120 -13.48 15.10 6.66
CA LEU A 120 -13.69 14.62 5.29
C LEU A 120 -14.67 13.44 5.29
N PRO A 121 -15.71 13.45 4.43
CA PRO A 121 -16.53 12.26 4.21
C PRO A 121 -15.67 11.12 3.63
N GLN A 122 -15.68 9.98 4.31
CA GLN A 122 -14.93 8.79 3.91
C GLN A 122 -15.86 7.59 3.94
N LYS A 123 -15.73 6.67 2.98
CA LYS A 123 -16.46 5.39 3.02
C LYS A 123 -15.92 4.50 4.15
N MET A 124 -14.60 4.53 4.36
CA MET A 124 -13.92 3.82 5.42
C MET A 124 -13.05 4.82 6.20
N TYR A 125 -13.31 4.92 7.50
CA TYR A 125 -12.56 5.78 8.41
C TYR A 125 -11.42 5.02 9.05
N HIS A 126 -10.24 5.62 9.04
CA HIS A 126 -9.06 5.11 9.72
C HIS A 126 -8.96 5.75 11.11
N PHE A 127 -9.05 4.95 12.14
CA PHE A 127 -8.71 5.38 13.50
C PHE A 127 -7.26 4.97 13.74
N THR A 128 -6.35 5.94 13.74
CA THR A 128 -4.91 5.71 13.70
C THR A 128 -4.26 5.91 15.06
N ASN A 129 -3.47 4.94 15.48
CA ASN A 129 -2.57 5.03 16.63
C ASN A 129 -1.15 5.35 16.14
N TYR A 130 -0.72 6.60 16.32
CA TYR A 130 0.59 7.06 15.85
C TYR A 130 1.75 6.40 16.60
N GLY A 131 1.55 5.95 17.85
CA GLY A 131 2.54 5.18 18.60
C GLY A 131 2.80 3.82 17.94
N TYR A 132 1.75 3.10 17.58
CA TYR A 132 1.86 1.83 16.84
C TYR A 132 2.42 2.04 15.43
N GLY A 133 2.07 3.15 14.77
CA GLY A 133 2.69 3.52 13.49
C GLY A 133 4.19 3.77 13.59
N MET A 134 4.65 4.36 14.69
CA MET A 134 6.08 4.54 14.95
C MET A 134 6.75 3.21 15.30
N GLU A 135 6.14 2.36 16.12
CA GLU A 135 6.62 1.02 16.44
C GLU A 135 6.80 0.18 15.17
N ALA A 136 5.83 0.24 14.25
CA ALA A 136 5.85 -0.46 12.98
C ALA A 136 7.04 -0.09 12.07
N ALA A 137 7.71 1.04 12.32
CA ALA A 137 8.94 1.40 11.61
C ALA A 137 10.15 0.53 12.00
N PHE A 138 10.09 -0.14 13.15
CA PHE A 138 11.19 -0.92 13.71
C PHE A 138 10.88 -2.41 13.83
N ARG A 139 9.63 -2.75 14.18
CA ARG A 139 9.17 -4.14 14.29
C ARG A 139 7.74 -4.28 13.81
N PHE A 140 7.40 -5.46 13.34
CA PHE A 140 6.02 -5.83 13.05
C PHE A 140 5.42 -6.57 14.25
N ASP A 141 4.31 -6.04 14.76
CA ASP A 141 3.54 -6.66 15.82
C ASP A 141 2.07 -6.75 15.37
N PRO A 142 1.55 -7.94 15.06
CA PRO A 142 0.19 -8.09 14.60
C PRO A 142 -0.87 -7.80 15.68
N GLU A 143 -0.50 -7.72 16.96
CA GLU A 143 -1.41 -7.28 18.02
C GLU A 143 -1.50 -5.74 18.13
N HIS A 144 -0.63 -5.00 17.39
CA HIS A 144 -0.60 -3.53 17.37
C HIS A 144 -0.94 -2.97 15.98
N PRO A 145 -2.18 -3.11 15.51
CA PRO A 145 -2.57 -2.52 14.22
C PRO A 145 -2.39 -1.00 14.26
N THR A 146 -1.76 -0.46 13.21
CA THR A 146 -1.52 0.97 13.09
C THR A 146 -2.83 1.76 13.01
N SER A 147 -3.83 1.19 12.35
CA SER A 147 -5.18 1.76 12.34
C SER A 147 -6.24 0.67 12.46
N LEU A 148 -7.36 1.08 13.03
CA LEU A 148 -8.61 0.34 12.99
C LEU A 148 -9.48 0.93 11.88
N LEU A 149 -10.18 0.08 11.16
CA LEU A 149 -11.01 0.44 10.01
C LEU A 149 -12.47 0.40 10.38
N TYR A 150 -13.16 1.51 10.17
CA TYR A 150 -14.57 1.66 10.52
C TYR A 150 -15.39 2.14 9.34
N GLU A 151 -16.62 1.63 9.23
CA GLU A 151 -17.69 2.21 8.44
C GLU A 151 -18.53 3.14 9.34
N LYS A 152 -18.89 4.32 8.82
CA LYS A 152 -19.74 5.27 9.56
C LYS A 152 -21.23 4.99 9.28
N HIS A 153 -22.01 4.85 10.34
CA HIS A 153 -23.44 4.64 10.32
C HIS A 153 -24.14 5.74 11.15
N GLY A 154 -24.58 6.83 10.49
CA GLY A 154 -25.09 8.00 11.21
C GLY A 154 -23.97 8.64 12.05
N ASP A 155 -24.18 8.69 13.37
CA ASP A 155 -23.19 9.22 14.32
C ASP A 155 -22.30 8.13 14.93
N ASP A 156 -22.51 6.88 14.55
CA ASP A 156 -21.77 5.72 15.07
C ASP A 156 -20.78 5.15 14.06
N TYR A 157 -19.88 4.29 14.53
CA TYR A 157 -18.83 3.65 13.75
C TYR A 157 -18.81 2.14 13.99
N LYS A 158 -18.94 1.37 12.91
CA LYS A 158 -18.88 -0.10 12.93
C LYS A 158 -17.47 -0.55 12.55
N LEU A 159 -16.81 -1.26 13.44
CA LEU A 159 -15.50 -1.87 13.16
C LEU A 159 -15.62 -2.91 12.03
N ILE A 160 -14.79 -2.79 10.99
CA ILE A 160 -14.76 -3.72 9.85
C ILE A 160 -13.41 -4.37 9.67
N GLY A 161 -12.31 -3.77 10.17
CA GLY A 161 -10.98 -4.32 9.95
C GLY A 161 -9.88 -3.58 10.68
N ALA A 162 -8.66 -3.89 10.29
CA ALA A 162 -7.45 -3.26 10.77
C ALA A 162 -6.48 -2.99 9.62
N MET A 163 -5.53 -2.09 9.83
CA MET A 163 -4.48 -1.75 8.87
C MET A 163 -3.12 -1.80 9.56
N TYR A 164 -2.15 -2.36 8.87
CA TYR A 164 -0.74 -2.31 9.26
C TYR A 164 0.04 -1.42 8.33
N THR A 165 1.12 -0.84 8.83
CA THR A 165 2.03 -0.03 8.02
C THR A 165 3.45 -0.59 8.04
N ALA A 166 4.21 -0.24 7.01
CA ALA A 166 5.65 -0.52 6.91
C ALA A 166 6.38 0.69 6.32
N PRO A 167 7.66 0.93 6.67
CA PRO A 167 8.41 2.07 6.17
C PRO A 167 8.46 2.15 4.65
N LYS A 168 8.39 3.35 4.06
CA LYS A 168 8.52 3.57 2.61
C LYS A 168 9.78 2.96 1.99
N ARG A 169 10.87 2.86 2.78
CA ARG A 169 12.15 2.30 2.32
C ARG A 169 12.14 0.78 2.16
N PHE A 170 11.09 0.09 2.63
CA PHE A 170 11.00 -1.36 2.53
C PHE A 170 10.75 -1.77 1.09
N GLY A 171 11.52 -2.76 0.65
CA GLY A 171 11.26 -3.51 -0.56
C GLY A 171 10.27 -4.64 -0.31
N GLU A 172 9.94 -5.35 -1.38
CA GLU A 172 8.95 -6.44 -1.30
C GLU A 172 9.38 -7.59 -0.39
N GLU A 173 10.70 -7.84 -0.21
CA GLU A 173 11.17 -8.91 0.68
C GLU A 173 10.83 -8.59 2.14
N GLU A 174 11.11 -7.37 2.60
CA GLU A 174 10.79 -6.97 3.97
C GLU A 174 9.27 -6.92 4.21
N LEU A 175 8.49 -6.56 3.19
CA LEU A 175 7.02 -6.61 3.26
C LEU A 175 6.53 -8.06 3.34
N ASN A 176 7.11 -8.97 2.54
CA ASN A 176 6.79 -10.39 2.53
C ASN A 176 7.16 -11.10 3.85
N GLU A 177 8.21 -10.63 4.54
CA GLU A 177 8.55 -11.12 5.88
C GLU A 177 7.46 -10.79 6.90
N ARG A 178 6.78 -9.64 6.78
CA ARG A 178 5.68 -9.25 7.65
C ARG A 178 4.42 -10.03 7.36
N ILE A 179 3.99 -10.00 6.09
CA ILE A 179 2.78 -10.70 5.63
C ILE A 179 3.08 -11.24 4.23
N PRO A 180 2.85 -12.54 3.96
CA PRO A 180 3.16 -13.16 2.68
C PRO A 180 2.51 -12.45 1.50
N LEU A 181 3.31 -12.03 0.52
CA LEU A 181 2.83 -11.39 -0.71
C LEU A 181 2.10 -12.36 -1.65
N SER A 182 2.06 -13.63 -1.35
CA SER A 182 1.21 -14.61 -2.02
C SER A 182 -0.25 -14.57 -1.55
N ILE A 183 -0.53 -13.86 -0.44
CA ILE A 183 -1.84 -13.79 0.21
C ILE A 183 -2.35 -12.35 0.27
N ALA A 184 -1.49 -11.39 0.62
CA ALA A 184 -1.86 -10.00 0.83
C ALA A 184 -1.02 -9.06 -0.02
N GLN A 185 -1.62 -8.00 -0.53
CA GLN A 185 -0.93 -6.96 -1.27
C GLN A 185 -0.79 -5.70 -0.41
N TRP A 186 0.44 -5.20 -0.32
CA TRP A 186 0.71 -3.89 0.26
C TRP A 186 0.51 -2.81 -0.79
N HIS A 187 0.06 -1.64 -0.37
CA HIS A 187 -0.10 -0.49 -1.23
C HIS A 187 0.55 0.78 -0.68
N GLU A 188 0.92 1.68 -1.57
CA GLU A 188 1.34 3.05 -1.29
C GLU A 188 0.46 4.02 -2.06
N HIS A 189 0.15 5.15 -1.46
CA HIS A 189 -0.43 6.27 -2.20
C HIS A 189 0.66 7.07 -2.88
N VAL A 190 0.53 7.23 -4.20
CA VAL A 190 1.51 7.89 -5.07
C VAL A 190 0.88 9.05 -5.83
N ASN A 191 1.73 9.87 -6.46
CA ASN A 191 1.32 10.96 -7.36
C ASN A 191 0.31 11.95 -6.74
N PHE A 192 0.47 12.25 -5.46
CA PHE A 192 -0.44 13.13 -4.75
C PHE A 192 -0.10 14.59 -5.01
N CYS A 193 -1.06 15.34 -5.57
CA CYS A 193 -0.96 16.80 -5.66
C CYS A 193 -1.78 17.44 -4.55
N ALA A 194 -1.09 18.08 -3.59
CA ALA A 194 -1.73 18.85 -2.53
C ALA A 194 -2.27 20.16 -3.07
N ALA A 195 -3.53 20.47 -2.80
CA ALA A 195 -4.13 21.76 -3.17
C ALA A 195 -3.41 22.92 -2.50
N PRO A 196 -3.25 24.05 -3.18
CA PRO A 196 -2.68 25.27 -2.58
C PRO A 196 -3.54 25.78 -1.42
N ALA A 197 -2.94 26.60 -0.58
CA ALA A 197 -3.65 27.22 0.54
C ALA A 197 -4.91 27.93 0.05
N GLY A 198 -6.03 27.69 0.74
CA GLY A 198 -7.34 28.26 0.38
C GLY A 198 -8.17 27.46 -0.65
N ARG A 199 -7.59 26.42 -1.30
CA ARG A 199 -8.29 25.57 -2.28
C ARG A 199 -8.57 24.14 -1.78
N LYS A 200 -8.45 23.87 -0.49
CA LYS A 200 -8.69 22.52 0.10
C LYS A 200 -10.11 22.01 -0.09
N SER A 201 -11.09 22.90 -0.26
CA SER A 201 -12.47 22.53 -0.60
C SER A 201 -12.59 21.79 -1.94
N GLU A 202 -11.61 21.94 -2.83
CA GLU A 202 -11.57 21.26 -4.13
C GLU A 202 -11.36 19.74 -4.01
N TYR A 203 -10.89 19.22 -2.87
CA TYR A 203 -10.88 17.76 -2.63
C TYR A 203 -12.28 17.13 -2.57
N LEU A 204 -13.31 17.95 -2.32
CA LEU A 204 -14.67 17.50 -2.05
C LEU A 204 -15.63 17.68 -3.24
N ILE A 205 -15.17 18.31 -4.31
CA ILE A 205 -15.99 18.49 -5.51
C ILE A 205 -16.06 17.20 -6.34
N PRO A 206 -17.09 17.01 -7.16
CA PRO A 206 -17.09 15.99 -8.20
C PRO A 206 -15.89 16.20 -9.14
N HIS A 207 -15.17 15.12 -9.46
CA HIS A 207 -13.98 15.16 -10.32
C HIS A 207 -12.92 16.19 -9.87
N PRO A 208 -12.32 16.01 -8.69
CA PRO A 208 -11.33 16.94 -8.17
C PRO A 208 -10.07 16.95 -9.04
N GLN A 209 -9.33 18.05 -9.01
CA GLN A 209 -7.99 18.11 -9.61
C GLN A 209 -6.93 17.61 -8.63
N PHE A 210 -7.10 17.85 -7.33
CA PHE A 210 -6.16 17.57 -6.26
C PHE A 210 -6.56 16.37 -5.43
N GLY A 211 -5.58 15.80 -4.72
CA GLY A 211 -5.81 14.72 -3.75
C GLY A 211 -5.76 13.33 -4.38
N LEU A 212 -6.15 12.33 -3.59
CA LEU A 212 -6.09 10.92 -3.98
C LEU A 212 -7.09 10.51 -5.07
N ARG A 213 -8.09 11.33 -5.33
CA ARG A 213 -9.05 11.17 -6.43
C ARG A 213 -8.88 12.25 -7.50
N GLY A 214 -7.76 12.99 -7.41
CA GLY A 214 -7.47 14.10 -8.31
C GLY A 214 -7.09 13.63 -9.71
N SER A 215 -7.33 14.48 -10.71
CA SER A 215 -6.89 14.22 -12.09
C SER A 215 -5.40 14.52 -12.31
N ILE A 216 -4.76 15.25 -11.38
CA ILE A 216 -3.35 15.62 -11.47
C ILE A 216 -2.48 14.48 -10.92
N THR A 217 -1.65 13.91 -11.81
CA THR A 217 -0.80 12.74 -11.50
C THR A 217 0.68 12.97 -11.74
N THR A 218 1.09 14.15 -12.22
CA THR A 218 2.49 14.50 -12.48
C THR A 218 2.89 15.76 -11.75
N GLN A 219 4.19 15.91 -11.52
CA GLN A 219 4.73 17.10 -10.87
C GLN A 219 4.45 18.35 -11.71
N GLU A 220 4.68 18.29 -13.02
CA GLU A 220 4.51 19.43 -13.93
C GLU A 220 3.08 19.96 -13.92
N ALA A 221 2.09 19.05 -13.95
CA ALA A 221 0.68 19.44 -13.87
C ALA A 221 0.32 20.00 -12.49
N CYS A 222 0.90 19.46 -11.43
CA CYS A 222 0.69 19.95 -10.06
C CYS A 222 1.26 21.35 -9.88
N ASP A 223 2.48 21.59 -10.35
CA ASP A 223 3.15 22.91 -10.29
C ASP A 223 2.36 23.96 -11.11
N ALA A 224 1.88 23.56 -12.31
CA ALA A 224 1.05 24.44 -13.14
C ALA A 224 -0.28 24.80 -12.47
N ALA A 225 -0.83 23.93 -11.65
CA ALA A 225 -2.05 24.17 -10.87
C ALA A 225 -1.78 24.93 -9.55
N GLY A 226 -0.52 25.22 -9.23
CA GLY A 226 -0.08 25.90 -8.01
C GLY A 226 -0.12 25.01 -6.77
N GLY A 227 -0.16 23.71 -6.95
CA GLY A 227 -0.16 22.71 -5.87
C GLY A 227 1.26 22.35 -5.39
N ILE A 228 1.31 21.38 -4.48
CA ILE A 228 2.57 20.76 -4.02
C ILE A 228 2.52 19.29 -4.33
N PHE A 229 3.45 18.82 -5.18
CA PHE A 229 3.52 17.43 -5.59
C PHE A 229 4.27 16.57 -4.57
N HIS A 230 3.68 15.42 -4.26
CA HIS A 230 4.28 14.38 -3.43
C HIS A 230 4.31 13.07 -4.22
N PRO A 231 5.49 12.59 -4.66
CA PRO A 231 5.61 11.32 -5.38
C PRO A 231 5.03 10.14 -4.61
N VAL A 232 5.23 10.14 -3.29
CA VAL A 232 4.67 9.15 -2.35
C VAL A 232 4.24 9.87 -1.10
N ILE A 233 3.01 9.63 -0.67
CA ILE A 233 2.53 10.03 0.65
C ILE A 233 2.30 8.78 1.51
N PHE A 234 2.37 8.95 2.84
CA PHE A 234 2.26 7.87 3.83
C PHE A 234 3.34 6.78 3.68
N ASN A 235 3.20 5.71 4.42
CA ASN A 235 4.02 4.50 4.39
C ASN A 235 3.32 3.42 3.56
N TRP A 236 3.98 2.28 3.33
CA TRP A 236 3.30 1.07 2.88
C TRP A 236 2.17 0.71 3.84
N MET A 237 1.04 0.29 3.29
CA MET A 237 -0.16 -0.08 4.03
C MET A 237 -0.70 -1.41 3.52
N VAL A 238 -1.29 -2.19 4.44
CA VAL A 238 -2.03 -3.40 4.12
C VAL A 238 -3.25 -3.47 5.02
N HIS A 239 -4.40 -3.76 4.44
CA HIS A 239 -5.65 -3.94 5.17
C HIS A 239 -5.90 -5.41 5.44
N VAL A 240 -6.49 -5.69 6.60
CA VAL A 240 -7.01 -7.00 6.96
C VAL A 240 -8.43 -6.86 7.51
N TYR A 241 -9.32 -7.71 7.02
CA TYR A 241 -10.72 -7.80 7.47
C TYR A 241 -10.92 -9.08 8.27
N PRO A 242 -10.44 -9.13 9.51
CA PRO A 242 -10.25 -10.36 10.26
C PRO A 242 -11.57 -11.01 10.71
N PHE A 243 -12.70 -10.33 10.50
CA PHE A 243 -14.04 -10.82 10.80
C PHE A 243 -14.68 -11.58 9.61
N GLU A 244 -14.03 -11.55 8.43
CA GLU A 244 -14.42 -12.35 7.28
C GLU A 244 -14.12 -13.84 7.51
N LYS A 245 -14.81 -14.72 6.77
CA LYS A 245 -14.74 -16.16 7.00
C LYS A 245 -13.65 -16.86 6.20
N ASP A 246 -13.36 -16.35 5.03
CA ASP A 246 -12.37 -16.94 4.13
C ASP A 246 -11.17 -16.00 3.93
N GLN A 247 -10.02 -16.59 3.62
CA GLN A 247 -8.77 -15.86 3.53
C GLN A 247 -8.74 -14.83 2.39
N ALA A 248 -9.40 -15.11 1.27
CA ALA A 248 -9.47 -14.19 0.15
C ALA A 248 -10.24 -12.90 0.54
N SER A 249 -11.37 -13.05 1.23
CA SER A 249 -12.14 -11.91 1.76
C SER A 249 -11.39 -11.17 2.87
N MET A 250 -10.62 -11.88 3.72
CA MET A 250 -9.81 -11.26 4.79
C MET A 250 -8.76 -10.31 4.24
N TRP A 251 -8.17 -10.61 3.09
CA TRP A 251 -7.07 -9.85 2.48
C TRP A 251 -7.49 -9.17 1.18
N SER A 252 -8.80 -9.04 0.92
CA SER A 252 -9.32 -8.40 -0.30
C SER A 252 -8.86 -6.95 -0.42
N VAL A 253 -8.41 -6.61 -1.61
CA VAL A 253 -8.05 -5.23 -1.97
C VAL A 253 -9.26 -4.41 -2.43
N ASP A 254 -10.37 -5.04 -2.78
CA ASP A 254 -11.58 -4.39 -3.33
C ASP A 254 -12.17 -3.36 -2.39
N ARG A 255 -12.09 -3.60 -1.08
CA ARG A 255 -12.59 -2.69 -0.05
C ARG A 255 -11.63 -1.55 0.28
N GLN A 256 -10.37 -1.61 -0.20
CA GLN A 256 -9.35 -0.62 0.15
C GLN A 256 -9.65 0.76 -0.43
N HIS A 257 -10.50 0.83 -1.45
CA HIS A 257 -10.87 2.06 -2.16
C HIS A 257 -12.32 2.43 -2.05
N GLY A 258 -13.10 1.73 -1.26
CA GLY A 258 -14.54 1.92 -1.24
C GLY A 258 -15.01 2.02 -2.68
N GLY A 259 -15.21 0.87 -3.33
CA GLY A 259 -15.50 0.81 -4.77
C GLY A 259 -16.43 1.92 -5.22
N ASP A 260 -16.07 2.59 -6.29
CA ASP A 260 -16.94 3.51 -7.02
C ASP A 260 -18.01 2.67 -7.74
N GLY A 261 -18.75 1.91 -6.96
CA GLY A 261 -19.94 1.20 -7.40
C GLY A 261 -21.14 2.01 -6.95
N ASP A 262 -21.69 2.75 -7.95
CA ASP A 262 -23.00 3.42 -8.04
C ASP A 262 -23.63 4.01 -6.77
#